data_e697f86423895c8906b57a27f295f3ba
#
_entry.id   e697f86423895c8906b57a27f295f3ba
#
_cell.length_a   1.000
_cell.length_b   1.000
_cell.length_c   1.000
_cell.angle_alpha   90.00
_cell.angle_beta   90.00
_cell.angle_gamma   90.00
#
_symmetry.space_group_name_H-M   'P 1'
#
loop_
_entity.id
_entity.type
_entity.pdbx_description
1 polymer ?
#
loop_
_entity_poly.entity_id
_entity_poly.type
_entity_poly.pdbx_seq_one_letter_code
_entity_poly.pdbx_strand_id
1 'polypeptide(L)'
;MKSKSNLRSAAVFITLLITLCSFLAIRAANASDGLNLPSGWVYIAANNSTESYFLTTLSGVPSGYDVANETYFGWCVDMRLDMTRNQTFQALLYSSLNPPANLSSQAQWNMTNYILNHKQGNFTDIQEAIWYFTIADYTGPLSTLANAMIQDAVANGTNFSPALGETVAIICYPLVIQQQWVQVSIIEYSLPAIPEFPSMALPLFIALGAISATTIYRKKRSGSRAA
;
A
#
# COMPACT_ATOMS: atom_id res chain seq x y z
N MET A 1 18.62 27.81 48.65
CA MET A 1 18.53 26.40 48.17
C MET A 1 17.31 26.06 47.34
N LYS A 2 16.58 26.99 46.70
CA LYS A 2 15.37 26.75 45.92
C LYS A 2 15.60 26.42 44.41
N SER A 3 16.79 26.61 43.87
CA SER A 3 17.06 26.51 42.43
C SER A 3 17.20 25.07 41.88
N LYS A 4 17.75 24.11 42.63
CA LYS A 4 18.01 22.74 42.15
C LYS A 4 16.78 21.87 41.95
N SER A 5 15.66 22.16 42.64
CA SER A 5 14.44 21.36 42.52
C SER A 5 13.66 21.69 41.24
N ASN A 6 13.68 22.92 40.80
CA ASN A 6 12.98 23.37 39.58
C ASN A 6 13.69 22.87 38.31
N LEU A 7 15.02 22.77 38.35
CA LEU A 7 15.82 22.27 37.24
C LEU A 7 15.55 20.76 36.97
N ARG A 8 15.38 19.96 38.03
CA ARG A 8 15.07 18.51 37.87
C ARG A 8 13.64 18.27 37.37
N SER A 9 12.68 19.08 37.79
CA SER A 9 11.30 18.99 37.29
C SER A 9 11.23 19.42 35.80
N ALA A 10 11.95 20.47 35.42
CA ALA A 10 12.04 20.91 34.02
C ALA A 10 12.69 19.83 33.12
N ALA A 11 13.75 19.19 33.59
CA ALA A 11 14.44 18.13 32.84
C ALA A 11 13.50 16.93 32.60
N VAL A 12 12.72 16.48 33.60
CA VAL A 12 11.76 15.39 33.45
C VAL A 12 10.65 15.76 32.47
N PHE A 13 10.15 17.00 32.51
CA PHE A 13 9.12 17.47 31.55
C PHE A 13 9.66 17.54 30.13
N ILE A 14 10.87 18.00 29.90
CA ILE A 14 11.51 18.06 28.60
C ILE A 14 11.77 16.67 28.06
N THR A 15 12.22 15.73 28.89
CA THR A 15 12.42 14.34 28.46
C THR A 15 11.09 13.69 28.07
N LEU A 16 10.01 13.93 28.82
CA LEU A 16 8.68 13.42 28.51
C LEU A 16 8.13 14.03 27.21
N LEU A 17 8.38 15.32 26.97
CA LEU A 17 7.97 16.01 25.75
C LEU A 17 8.73 15.50 24.52
N ILE A 18 10.02 15.25 24.66
CA ILE A 18 10.89 14.73 23.60
C ILE A 18 10.46 13.29 23.24
N THR A 19 10.18 12.43 24.23
CA THR A 19 9.67 11.08 23.96
C THR A 19 8.29 11.13 23.32
N LEU A 20 7.39 12.01 23.74
CA LEU A 20 6.07 12.18 23.13
C LEU A 20 6.17 12.68 21.68
N CYS A 21 7.07 13.66 21.41
CA CYS A 21 7.33 14.14 20.05
C CYS A 21 7.98 13.07 19.17
N SER A 22 8.85 12.22 19.72
CA SER A 22 9.45 11.09 18.98
C SER A 22 8.40 10.05 18.57
N PHE A 23 7.38 9.81 19.39
CA PHE A 23 6.26 8.93 19.04
C PHE A 23 5.30 9.56 18.04
N LEU A 24 5.17 10.89 18.00
CA LEU A 24 4.34 11.58 16.99
C LEU A 24 5.05 11.74 15.65
N ALA A 25 6.38 11.64 15.60
CA ALA A 25 7.18 11.72 14.39
C ALA A 25 7.21 10.39 13.59
N ILE A 26 6.66 9.28 14.10
CA ILE A 26 6.41 8.07 13.33
C ILE A 26 5.12 8.27 12.51
N ARG A 27 5.03 9.39 11.80
CA ARG A 27 4.01 9.62 10.81
C ARG A 27 4.60 9.52 9.42
N ALA A 28 3.91 8.71 8.62
CA ALA A 28 4.04 8.66 7.18
C ALA A 28 5.47 8.37 6.70
N ALA A 29 5.93 7.15 6.86
CA ALA A 29 6.58 6.57 5.72
C ALA A 29 5.49 6.57 4.63
N ASN A 30 5.46 7.64 3.82
CA ASN A 30 4.80 7.57 2.54
C ASN A 30 5.37 6.32 1.89
N ALA A 31 4.52 5.48 1.31
CA ALA A 31 4.94 4.46 0.38
C ALA A 31 5.42 5.16 -0.91
N SER A 32 6.40 6.07 -0.77
CA SER A 32 7.11 6.67 -1.88
C SER A 32 8.06 5.61 -2.39
N ASP A 33 7.79 5.06 -3.55
CA ASP A 33 8.65 4.25 -4.42
C ASP A 33 9.15 2.89 -3.90
N GLY A 34 8.67 2.41 -2.77
CA GLY A 34 9.36 1.44 -1.95
C GLY A 34 8.80 0.03 -1.92
N LEU A 35 8.09 -0.46 -2.94
CA LEU A 35 7.86 -1.90 -3.05
C LEU A 35 9.19 -2.60 -3.33
N ASN A 36 9.57 -3.50 -2.43
CA ASN A 36 10.73 -4.37 -2.62
C ASN A 36 10.31 -5.55 -3.52
N LEU A 37 10.42 -5.36 -4.84
CA LEU A 37 10.09 -6.38 -5.83
C LEU A 37 11.36 -7.06 -6.36
N PRO A 38 11.29 -8.37 -6.73
CA PRO A 38 12.42 -9.07 -7.32
C PRO A 38 12.81 -8.42 -8.66
N SER A 39 14.09 -8.15 -8.83
CA SER A 39 14.66 -7.65 -10.10
C SER A 39 14.84 -8.73 -11.16
N GLY A 40 14.77 -10.00 -10.77
CA GLY A 40 14.85 -11.16 -11.64
C GLY A 40 13.49 -11.64 -12.13
N TRP A 41 13.53 -12.60 -13.05
CA TRP A 41 12.34 -13.23 -13.59
C TRP A 41 11.63 -14.06 -12.52
N VAL A 42 10.31 -13.91 -12.47
CA VAL A 42 9.39 -14.80 -11.75
C VAL A 42 8.50 -15.52 -12.76
N TYR A 43 7.71 -16.47 -12.30
CA TYR A 43 6.72 -17.15 -13.14
C TYR A 43 5.32 -16.68 -12.76
N ILE A 44 4.48 -16.46 -13.78
CA ILE A 44 3.06 -16.09 -13.63
C ILE A 44 2.20 -17.12 -14.35
N ALA A 45 1.06 -17.48 -13.77
CA ALA A 45 0.04 -18.32 -14.39
C ALA A 45 -1.35 -17.73 -14.09
N ALA A 46 -2.19 -17.56 -15.13
CA ALA A 46 -3.55 -17.05 -15.00
C ALA A 46 -4.56 -18.19 -14.94
N ASN A 47 -5.52 -18.06 -14.03
CA ASN A 47 -6.65 -18.98 -13.81
C ASN A 47 -7.98 -18.22 -13.80
N ASN A 48 -9.09 -18.97 -13.90
CA ASN A 48 -10.43 -18.38 -13.83
C ASN A 48 -10.68 -17.72 -12.46
N SER A 49 -11.43 -16.62 -12.48
CA SER A 49 -11.91 -15.93 -11.30
C SER A 49 -13.39 -15.55 -11.47
N THR A 50 -14.06 -15.30 -10.36
CA THR A 50 -15.40 -14.68 -10.29
C THR A 50 -15.36 -13.32 -9.62
N GLU A 51 -14.22 -12.94 -9.05
CA GLU A 51 -14.03 -11.71 -8.27
C GLU A 51 -13.09 -10.70 -8.94
N SER A 52 -12.27 -11.19 -9.88
CA SER A 52 -11.36 -10.39 -10.71
C SER A 52 -11.41 -10.91 -12.16
N TYR A 53 -10.71 -10.26 -13.08
CA TYR A 53 -10.67 -10.72 -14.46
C TYR A 53 -10.02 -12.10 -14.58
N PHE A 54 -9.01 -12.37 -13.76
CA PHE A 54 -8.42 -13.69 -13.53
C PHE A 54 -7.68 -13.74 -12.18
N LEU A 55 -7.36 -14.94 -11.71
CA LEU A 55 -6.43 -15.14 -10.63
C LEU A 55 -5.01 -15.31 -11.21
N THR A 56 -4.04 -14.59 -10.69
CA THR A 56 -2.63 -14.74 -11.06
C THR A 56 -1.85 -15.41 -9.95
N THR A 57 -1.31 -16.59 -10.22
CA THR A 57 -0.41 -17.27 -9.30
C THR A 57 1.03 -16.90 -9.65
N LEU A 58 1.76 -16.34 -8.67
CA LEU A 58 3.20 -16.13 -8.75
C LEU A 58 3.94 -17.36 -8.24
N SER A 59 5.05 -17.68 -8.90
CA SER A 59 5.99 -18.70 -8.44
C SER A 59 7.44 -18.34 -8.82
N GLY A 60 8.42 -18.95 -8.13
CA GLY A 60 9.81 -18.59 -8.31
C GLY A 60 10.20 -17.25 -7.67
N VAL A 61 9.36 -16.69 -6.81
CA VAL A 61 9.67 -15.48 -6.05
C VAL A 61 10.60 -15.84 -4.90
N PRO A 62 11.81 -15.25 -4.80
CA PRO A 62 12.69 -15.47 -3.65
C PRO A 62 12.09 -14.90 -2.37
N SER A 63 12.53 -15.38 -1.23
CA SER A 63 12.11 -14.84 0.07
C SER A 63 12.66 -13.42 0.30
N GLY A 64 11.93 -12.62 1.10
CA GLY A 64 12.37 -11.27 1.50
C GLY A 64 11.90 -10.15 0.56
N TYR A 65 11.05 -10.43 -0.40
CA TYR A 65 10.33 -9.46 -1.21
C TYR A 65 8.91 -9.23 -0.68
N ASP A 66 8.27 -8.15 -1.12
CA ASP A 66 6.91 -7.81 -0.70
C ASP A 66 5.87 -8.77 -1.31
N VAL A 67 6.13 -9.32 -2.48
CA VAL A 67 5.34 -10.40 -3.09
C VAL A 67 5.86 -11.76 -2.71
N ALA A 68 4.99 -12.77 -2.74
CA ALA A 68 5.29 -14.16 -2.40
C ALA A 68 4.84 -15.13 -3.50
N ASN A 69 5.20 -16.42 -3.32
CA ASN A 69 4.70 -17.51 -4.16
C ASN A 69 3.25 -17.83 -3.78
N GLU A 70 2.31 -16.98 -4.20
CA GLU A 70 0.89 -17.09 -3.87
C GLU A 70 0.01 -16.60 -5.03
N THR A 71 -1.31 -16.60 -4.82
CA THR A 71 -2.30 -16.22 -5.83
C THR A 71 -2.93 -14.87 -5.47
N TYR A 72 -2.98 -13.99 -6.47
CA TYR A 72 -3.46 -12.61 -6.39
C TYR A 72 -4.65 -12.40 -7.32
N PHE A 73 -5.48 -11.43 -7.02
CA PHE A 73 -6.44 -10.91 -8.01
C PHE A 73 -5.68 -10.24 -9.15
N GLY A 74 -6.06 -10.59 -10.37
CA GLY A 74 -5.38 -10.15 -11.59
C GLY A 74 -6.31 -9.43 -12.56
N TRP A 75 -5.75 -8.44 -13.28
CA TRP A 75 -6.44 -7.64 -14.26
C TRP A 75 -5.62 -7.52 -15.54
N CYS A 76 -6.33 -7.45 -16.65
CA CYS A 76 -5.75 -7.29 -17.97
C CYS A 76 -5.44 -5.80 -18.24
N VAL A 77 -4.29 -5.50 -18.81
CA VAL A 77 -3.94 -4.14 -19.24
C VAL A 77 -3.60 -4.03 -20.74
N ASP A 78 -3.82 -5.11 -21.49
CA ASP A 78 -3.66 -5.14 -22.95
C ASP A 78 -4.73 -6.06 -23.58
N MET A 79 -5.55 -5.51 -24.47
CA MET A 79 -6.59 -6.28 -25.18
C MET A 79 -6.09 -6.95 -26.46
N ARG A 80 -4.89 -6.62 -26.93
CA ARG A 80 -4.37 -7.12 -28.22
C ARG A 80 -3.79 -8.52 -28.10
N LEU A 81 -3.49 -8.95 -26.90
CA LEU A 81 -2.85 -10.20 -26.58
C LEU A 81 -3.65 -10.96 -25.53
N ASP A 82 -3.62 -12.28 -25.60
CA ASP A 82 -4.24 -13.13 -24.62
C ASP A 82 -3.21 -13.72 -23.65
N MET A 83 -3.65 -13.96 -22.42
CA MET A 83 -2.93 -14.81 -21.50
C MET A 83 -3.59 -16.18 -21.51
N THR A 84 -2.91 -17.17 -22.11
CA THR A 84 -3.42 -18.55 -22.12
C THR A 84 -3.52 -19.09 -20.70
N ARG A 85 -4.72 -19.48 -20.30
CA ARG A 85 -4.98 -20.01 -18.96
C ARG A 85 -4.24 -21.32 -18.73
N ASN A 86 -3.85 -21.57 -17.48
CA ASN A 86 -3.11 -22.76 -17.06
C ASN A 86 -1.73 -22.91 -17.76
N GLN A 87 -1.22 -21.88 -18.40
CA GLN A 87 0.17 -21.82 -18.85
C GLN A 87 0.96 -20.91 -17.92
N THR A 88 2.26 -21.25 -17.80
CA THR A 88 3.19 -20.49 -16.97
C THR A 88 4.12 -19.68 -17.87
N PHE A 89 4.26 -18.39 -17.57
CA PHE A 89 5.11 -17.46 -18.31
C PHE A 89 6.13 -16.82 -17.38
N GLN A 90 7.30 -16.49 -17.89
CA GLN A 90 8.25 -15.65 -17.15
C GLN A 90 7.84 -14.19 -17.26
N ALA A 91 7.91 -13.45 -16.17
CA ALA A 91 7.61 -12.03 -16.12
C ALA A 91 8.59 -11.28 -15.19
N LEU A 92 8.87 -10.02 -15.51
CA LEU A 92 9.43 -9.06 -14.57
C LEU A 92 8.28 -8.37 -13.84
N LEU A 93 8.50 -8.02 -12.59
CA LEU A 93 7.53 -7.30 -11.77
C LEU A 93 7.94 -5.84 -11.64
N TYR A 94 6.99 -4.92 -11.84
CA TYR A 94 7.18 -3.49 -11.65
C TYR A 94 6.08 -2.92 -10.79
N SER A 95 6.40 -1.93 -9.99
CA SER A 95 5.39 -1.14 -9.30
C SER A 95 4.67 -0.19 -10.27
N SER A 96 3.35 -0.08 -10.17
CA SER A 96 2.60 0.97 -10.85
C SER A 96 2.93 2.39 -10.36
N LEU A 97 3.61 2.50 -9.21
CA LEU A 97 4.13 3.78 -8.71
C LEU A 97 5.41 4.22 -9.44
N ASN A 98 6.08 3.28 -10.13
CA ASN A 98 7.24 3.53 -10.99
C ASN A 98 7.19 2.59 -12.20
N PRO A 99 6.24 2.80 -13.12
CA PRO A 99 6.00 1.92 -14.25
C PRO A 99 7.10 2.01 -15.30
N PRO A 100 7.30 0.97 -16.13
CA PRO A 100 8.16 1.05 -17.30
C PRO A 100 7.71 2.17 -18.26
N ALA A 101 8.66 2.92 -18.81
CA ALA A 101 8.40 4.11 -19.66
C ALA A 101 7.62 3.82 -20.95
N ASN A 102 7.58 2.57 -21.40
CA ASN A 102 6.84 2.14 -22.60
C ASN A 102 5.38 1.73 -22.32
N LEU A 103 4.93 1.85 -21.10
CA LEU A 103 3.54 1.63 -20.69
C LEU A 103 2.81 2.97 -20.52
N SER A 104 1.59 2.93 -20.01
CA SER A 104 0.77 4.09 -19.70
C SER A 104 1.51 5.11 -18.81
N SER A 105 1.10 6.37 -18.88
CA SER A 105 1.69 7.44 -18.05
C SER A 105 1.48 7.21 -16.55
N GLN A 106 2.30 7.85 -15.72
CA GLN A 106 2.15 7.78 -14.25
C GLN A 106 0.75 8.22 -13.79
N ALA A 107 0.18 9.26 -14.41
CA ALA A 107 -1.17 9.72 -14.06
C ALA A 107 -2.23 8.65 -14.35
N GLN A 108 -2.10 7.89 -15.44
CA GLN A 108 -3.00 6.78 -15.77
C GLN A 108 -2.85 5.63 -14.78
N TRP A 109 -1.63 5.31 -14.34
CA TRP A 109 -1.40 4.32 -13.28
C TRP A 109 -1.92 4.76 -11.93
N ASN A 110 -1.82 6.04 -11.59
CA ASN A 110 -2.42 6.60 -10.38
C ASN A 110 -3.95 6.43 -10.39
N MET A 111 -4.59 6.75 -11.53
CA MET A 111 -6.03 6.53 -11.71
C MET A 111 -6.41 5.06 -11.69
N THR A 112 -5.58 4.15 -12.22
CA THR A 112 -5.77 2.70 -12.10
C THR A 112 -5.71 2.25 -10.64
N ASN A 113 -4.72 2.71 -9.87
CA ASN A 113 -4.65 2.45 -8.43
C ASN A 113 -5.86 3.01 -7.68
N TYR A 114 -6.36 4.19 -8.08
CA TYR A 114 -7.58 4.76 -7.52
C TYR A 114 -8.78 3.83 -7.73
N ILE A 115 -8.97 3.31 -8.95
CA ILE A 115 -10.05 2.34 -9.25
C ILE A 115 -9.92 1.09 -8.37
N LEU A 116 -8.72 0.53 -8.22
CA LEU A 116 -8.52 -0.67 -7.41
C LEU A 116 -8.89 -0.48 -5.93
N ASN A 117 -8.84 0.76 -5.44
CA ASN A 117 -9.22 1.12 -4.07
C ASN A 117 -10.68 1.61 -3.94
N HIS A 118 -11.37 1.88 -5.06
CA HIS A 118 -12.75 2.40 -5.10
C HIS A 118 -13.64 1.57 -6.03
N LYS A 119 -13.40 0.26 -6.07
CA LYS A 119 -14.11 -0.68 -6.96
C LYS A 119 -15.62 -0.65 -6.76
N GLN A 120 -16.38 -0.63 -7.87
CA GLN A 120 -17.82 -0.69 -7.90
C GLN A 120 -18.29 -1.71 -8.94
N GLY A 121 -19.41 -2.37 -8.67
CA GLY A 121 -19.96 -3.34 -9.59
C GLY A 121 -19.25 -4.70 -9.56
N ASN A 122 -19.25 -5.37 -10.69
CA ASN A 122 -18.63 -6.68 -10.86
C ASN A 122 -17.24 -6.57 -11.54
N PHE A 123 -16.56 -7.68 -11.69
CA PHE A 123 -15.21 -7.70 -12.27
C PHE A 123 -15.15 -7.16 -13.71
N THR A 124 -16.23 -7.26 -14.49
CA THR A 124 -16.29 -6.72 -15.86
C THR A 124 -16.31 -5.19 -15.83
N ASP A 125 -17.12 -4.59 -14.95
CA ASP A 125 -17.20 -3.14 -14.79
C ASP A 125 -15.85 -2.56 -14.40
N ILE A 126 -15.15 -3.21 -13.46
CA ILE A 126 -13.82 -2.80 -13.00
C ILE A 126 -12.79 -2.96 -14.12
N GLN A 127 -12.83 -4.06 -14.86
CA GLN A 127 -11.91 -4.33 -15.97
C GLN A 127 -12.06 -3.30 -17.10
N GLU A 128 -13.28 -2.92 -17.46
CA GLU A 128 -13.56 -1.88 -18.44
C GLU A 128 -12.95 -0.52 -18.01
N ALA A 129 -13.10 -0.17 -16.73
CA ALA A 129 -12.52 1.04 -16.19
C ALA A 129 -10.97 1.02 -16.17
N ILE A 130 -10.35 -0.13 -15.89
CA ILE A 130 -8.89 -0.31 -15.97
C ILE A 130 -8.42 -0.17 -17.42
N TRP A 131 -9.09 -0.80 -18.39
CA TRP A 131 -8.73 -0.70 -19.80
C TRP A 131 -8.77 0.73 -20.33
N TYR A 132 -9.73 1.53 -19.87
CA TYR A 132 -9.84 2.93 -20.26
C TYR A 132 -8.55 3.73 -19.98
N PHE A 133 -7.85 3.44 -18.89
CA PHE A 133 -6.61 4.12 -18.52
C PHE A 133 -5.34 3.41 -19.04
N THR A 134 -5.38 2.11 -19.22
CA THR A 134 -4.18 1.33 -19.57
C THR A 134 -4.01 1.08 -21.06
N ILE A 135 -5.08 1.23 -21.85
CA ILE A 135 -5.05 1.02 -23.30
C ILE A 135 -5.19 2.37 -24.01
N ALA A 136 -4.19 2.69 -24.83
CA ALA A 136 -4.25 3.89 -25.66
C ALA A 136 -5.46 3.80 -26.62
N ASP A 137 -6.22 4.90 -26.71
CA ASP A 137 -7.38 5.01 -27.58
C ASP A 137 -8.44 3.93 -27.38
N TYR A 138 -8.69 3.56 -26.10
CA TYR A 138 -9.71 2.58 -25.79
C TYR A 138 -11.09 2.99 -26.32
N THR A 139 -11.67 2.16 -27.16
CA THR A 139 -12.99 2.35 -27.80
C THR A 139 -13.97 1.20 -27.46
N GLY A 140 -13.64 0.37 -26.48
CA GLY A 140 -14.50 -0.72 -26.06
C GLY A 140 -15.78 -0.23 -25.35
N PRO A 141 -16.71 -1.13 -25.09
CA PRO A 141 -17.93 -0.82 -24.36
C PRO A 141 -17.58 -0.36 -22.94
N LEU A 142 -18.36 0.54 -22.38
CA LEU A 142 -18.28 0.97 -21.00
C LEU A 142 -19.66 0.86 -20.35
N SER A 143 -19.77 0.08 -19.32
CA SER A 143 -20.95 0.02 -18.49
C SER A 143 -21.18 1.35 -17.74
N THR A 144 -22.36 1.53 -17.19
CA THR A 144 -22.69 2.72 -16.38
C THR A 144 -21.76 2.81 -15.17
N LEU A 145 -21.44 1.71 -14.53
CA LEU A 145 -20.55 1.66 -13.36
C LEU A 145 -19.09 1.88 -13.75
N ALA A 146 -18.63 1.33 -14.86
CA ALA A 146 -17.30 1.62 -15.39
C ALA A 146 -17.14 3.12 -15.68
N ASN A 147 -18.11 3.75 -16.35
CA ASN A 147 -18.12 5.19 -16.59
C ASN A 147 -18.09 6.01 -15.30
N ALA A 148 -18.85 5.63 -14.29
CA ALA A 148 -18.84 6.31 -12.99
C ALA A 148 -17.47 6.24 -12.32
N MET A 149 -16.84 5.04 -12.29
CA MET A 149 -15.48 4.85 -11.75
C MET A 149 -14.44 5.67 -12.53
N ILE A 150 -14.54 5.72 -13.85
CA ILE A 150 -13.64 6.53 -14.71
C ILE A 150 -13.75 8.02 -14.37
N GLN A 151 -14.97 8.55 -14.30
CA GLN A 151 -15.19 9.97 -13.98
C GLN A 151 -14.66 10.31 -12.58
N ASP A 152 -14.88 9.44 -11.60
CA ASP A 152 -14.37 9.62 -10.26
C ASP A 152 -12.83 9.56 -10.22
N ALA A 153 -12.21 8.61 -10.92
CA ALA A 153 -10.77 8.50 -11.03
C ALA A 153 -10.14 9.70 -11.75
N VAL A 154 -10.78 10.26 -12.78
CA VAL A 154 -10.33 11.50 -13.45
C VAL A 154 -10.39 12.69 -12.51
N ALA A 155 -11.44 12.79 -11.69
CA ALA A 155 -11.62 13.90 -10.75
C ALA A 155 -10.65 13.82 -9.56
N ASN A 156 -10.37 12.61 -9.04
CA ASN A 156 -9.71 12.41 -7.74
C ASN A 156 -8.43 11.57 -7.82
N GLY A 157 -8.22 10.81 -8.90
CA GLY A 157 -7.18 9.79 -8.99
C GLY A 157 -5.87 10.22 -9.66
N THR A 158 -5.80 11.39 -10.32
CA THR A 158 -4.61 11.79 -11.11
C THR A 158 -3.31 11.81 -10.29
N ASN A 159 -3.39 12.20 -9.03
CA ASN A 159 -2.27 12.24 -8.10
C ASN A 159 -2.43 11.21 -6.96
N PHE A 160 -3.30 10.23 -7.13
CA PHE A 160 -3.54 9.22 -6.12
C PHE A 160 -2.30 8.34 -5.93
N SER A 161 -1.91 8.16 -4.70
CA SER A 161 -0.88 7.23 -4.28
C SER A 161 -1.45 6.38 -3.14
N PRO A 162 -1.52 5.06 -3.30
CA PRO A 162 -2.05 4.19 -2.25
C PRO A 162 -1.33 4.38 -0.92
N ALA A 163 -2.09 4.51 0.14
CA ALA A 163 -1.58 4.57 1.51
C ALA A 163 -1.36 3.14 2.08
N LEU A 164 -0.71 3.05 3.23
CA LEU A 164 -0.58 1.78 3.95
C LEU A 164 -1.95 1.20 4.28
N GLY A 165 -2.16 -0.06 3.99
CA GLY A 165 -3.45 -0.75 4.08
C GLY A 165 -4.28 -0.70 2.80
N GLU A 166 -3.88 0.09 1.80
CA GLU A 166 -4.54 0.17 0.50
C GLU A 166 -3.87 -0.74 -0.54
N THR A 167 -4.54 -0.89 -1.69
CA THR A 167 -4.10 -1.74 -2.80
C THR A 167 -3.26 -0.95 -3.79
N VAL A 168 -2.12 -1.52 -4.18
CA VAL A 168 -1.28 -1.04 -5.29
C VAL A 168 -1.24 -2.09 -6.40
N ALA A 169 -1.27 -1.65 -7.64
CA ALA A 169 -1.07 -2.54 -8.78
C ALA A 169 0.41 -2.88 -8.95
N ILE A 170 0.71 -4.17 -9.07
CA ILE A 170 2.01 -4.67 -9.50
C ILE A 170 1.88 -5.15 -10.94
N ILE A 171 2.68 -4.58 -11.82
CA ILE A 171 2.68 -4.88 -13.25
C ILE A 171 3.49 -6.15 -13.47
N CYS A 172 2.84 -7.16 -14.04
CA CYS A 172 3.46 -8.38 -14.52
C CYS A 172 3.80 -8.21 -16.01
N TYR A 173 5.07 -7.95 -16.30
CA TYR A 173 5.58 -7.70 -17.65
C TYR A 173 6.20 -8.98 -18.21
N PRO A 174 5.50 -9.73 -19.09
CA PRO A 174 5.98 -11.03 -19.53
C PRO A 174 7.16 -10.92 -20.48
N LEU A 175 8.02 -11.93 -20.43
CA LEU A 175 9.10 -12.11 -21.40
C LEU A 175 8.53 -12.65 -22.71
N VAL A 176 8.86 -12.00 -23.81
CA VAL A 176 8.56 -12.50 -25.15
C VAL A 176 9.54 -13.63 -25.48
N ILE A 177 9.06 -14.88 -25.45
CA ILE A 177 9.87 -16.05 -25.82
C ILE A 177 9.35 -16.60 -27.16
N GLN A 178 10.25 -16.83 -28.13
CA GLN A 178 9.95 -17.49 -29.40
C GLN A 178 8.75 -16.89 -30.17
N GLN A 179 8.65 -15.55 -30.21
CA GLN A 179 7.54 -14.84 -30.87
C GLN A 179 6.14 -15.06 -30.24
N GLN A 180 6.03 -15.74 -29.12
CA GLN A 180 4.80 -15.76 -28.35
C GLN A 180 4.69 -14.48 -27.53
N TRP A 181 3.80 -13.61 -27.94
CA TRP A 181 3.42 -12.42 -27.21
C TRP A 181 2.41 -12.81 -26.14
N VAL A 182 2.73 -12.47 -24.91
CA VAL A 182 1.84 -12.69 -23.76
C VAL A 182 1.39 -11.33 -23.25
N GLN A 183 0.15 -11.24 -22.87
CA GLN A 183 -0.48 -10.04 -22.35
C GLN A 183 0.22 -9.51 -21.09
N VAL A 184 0.47 -8.21 -21.04
CA VAL A 184 0.80 -7.52 -19.80
C VAL A 184 -0.44 -7.53 -18.89
N SER A 185 -0.23 -7.84 -17.63
CA SER A 185 -1.28 -7.87 -16.62
C SER A 185 -0.84 -7.14 -15.36
N ILE A 186 -1.77 -6.90 -14.46
CA ILE A 186 -1.46 -6.44 -13.11
C ILE A 186 -2.04 -7.41 -12.09
N ILE A 187 -1.41 -7.42 -10.91
CA ILE A 187 -1.93 -8.06 -9.71
C ILE A 187 -2.20 -7.00 -8.64
N GLU A 188 -3.18 -7.28 -7.79
CA GLU A 188 -3.48 -6.47 -6.62
C GLU A 188 -2.55 -6.87 -5.47
N TYR A 189 -1.79 -5.93 -4.94
CA TYR A 189 -1.01 -6.12 -3.74
C TYR A 189 -1.48 -5.14 -2.66
N SER A 190 -1.87 -5.67 -1.48
CA SER A 190 -2.25 -4.85 -0.34
C SER A 190 -0.99 -4.39 0.41
N LEU A 191 -0.77 -3.08 0.46
CA LEU A 191 0.32 -2.52 1.25
C LEU A 191 0.13 -2.89 2.73
N PRO A 192 1.18 -3.28 3.45
CA PRO A 192 1.07 -3.64 4.86
C PRO A 192 0.43 -2.49 5.66
N ALA A 193 -0.65 -2.77 6.35
CA ALA A 193 -1.22 -1.80 7.28
C ALA A 193 -0.24 -1.58 8.44
N ILE A 194 -0.09 -0.32 8.89
CA ILE A 194 0.62 -0.06 10.15
C ILE A 194 -0.20 -0.74 11.24
N PRO A 195 0.40 -1.64 12.06
CA PRO A 195 -0.31 -2.18 13.20
C PRO A 195 -0.84 -1.01 14.03
N GLU A 196 -2.15 -0.85 14.12
CA GLU A 196 -2.73 0.10 15.06
C GLU A 196 -2.25 -0.30 16.45
N PHE A 197 -1.57 0.62 17.13
CA PHE A 197 -1.29 0.40 18.54
C PHE A 197 -2.64 0.12 19.20
N PRO A 198 -2.79 -0.98 19.97
CA PRO A 198 -4.02 -1.27 20.65
C PRO A 198 -4.50 0.02 21.32
N SER A 199 -5.75 0.41 21.10
CA SER A 199 -6.32 1.66 21.64
C SER A 199 -6.14 1.81 23.16
N MET A 200 -5.82 0.70 23.83
CA MET A 200 -5.48 0.61 25.25
C MET A 200 -4.04 1.03 25.56
N ALA A 201 -3.13 1.11 24.61
CA ALA A 201 -1.74 1.49 24.90
C ALA A 201 -1.64 2.95 25.36
N LEU A 202 -2.35 3.86 24.71
CA LEU A 202 -2.34 5.28 25.06
C LEU A 202 -2.88 5.53 26.47
N PRO A 203 -4.06 5.02 26.88
CA PRO A 203 -4.54 5.13 28.27
C PRO A 203 -3.59 4.48 29.27
N LEU A 204 -2.95 3.36 28.92
CA LEU A 204 -1.97 2.71 29.79
C LEU A 204 -0.75 3.58 30.05
N PHE A 205 -0.19 4.23 29.03
CA PHE A 205 0.93 5.16 29.17
C PHE A 205 0.55 6.40 29.99
N ILE A 206 -0.66 6.94 29.78
CA ILE A 206 -1.20 8.05 30.56
C ILE A 206 -1.34 7.64 32.05
N ALA A 207 -1.89 6.45 32.32
CA ALA A 207 -2.06 5.92 33.68
C ALA A 207 -0.71 5.71 34.38
N LEU A 208 0.27 5.11 33.71
CA LEU A 208 1.63 4.92 34.22
C LEU A 208 2.34 6.26 34.48
N GLY A 209 2.18 7.24 33.61
CA GLY A 209 2.68 8.59 33.80
C GLY A 209 2.06 9.29 35.01
N ALA A 210 0.76 9.18 35.21
CA ALA A 210 0.05 9.73 36.36
C ALA A 210 0.48 9.07 37.69
N ILE A 211 0.65 7.74 37.70
CA ILE A 211 1.13 7.00 38.89
C ILE A 211 2.56 7.44 39.24
N SER A 212 3.44 7.58 38.26
CA SER A 212 4.82 8.02 38.45
C SER A 212 4.87 9.43 39.00
N ALA A 213 4.09 10.36 38.48
CA ALA A 213 4.01 11.74 38.92
C ALA A 213 3.49 11.85 40.36
N THR A 214 2.45 11.08 40.71
CA THR A 214 1.88 11.07 42.07
C THR A 214 2.86 10.48 43.09
N THR A 215 3.61 9.46 42.72
CA THR A 215 4.62 8.84 43.60
C THR A 215 5.77 9.81 43.89
N ILE A 216 6.26 10.53 42.89
CA ILE A 216 7.30 11.57 43.04
C ILE A 216 6.78 12.72 43.92
N TYR A 217 5.55 13.16 43.74
CA TYR A 217 4.93 14.21 44.49
C TYR A 217 4.78 13.85 45.99
N ARG A 218 4.28 12.63 46.30
CA ARG A 218 4.16 12.10 47.66
C ARG A 218 5.51 12.03 48.39
N LYS A 219 6.54 11.50 47.73
CA LYS A 219 7.91 11.41 48.28
C LYS A 219 8.50 12.77 48.64
N LYS A 220 8.23 13.80 47.82
CA LYS A 220 8.68 15.18 48.07
C LYS A 220 7.98 15.80 49.27
N ARG A 221 6.69 15.51 49.48
CA ARG A 221 5.89 16.06 50.61
C ARG A 221 6.26 15.40 51.94
N SER A 222 6.60 14.10 51.94
CA SER A 222 7.01 13.41 53.18
C SER A 222 8.40 13.86 53.66
N GLY A 223 9.35 14.14 52.73
CA GLY A 223 10.67 14.66 53.07
C GLY A 223 10.67 16.08 53.59
N SER A 224 9.65 16.89 53.30
CA SER A 224 9.51 18.28 53.79
C SER A 224 8.88 18.39 55.17
N ARG A 225 8.35 17.30 55.76
CA ARG A 225 7.77 17.28 57.11
C ARG A 225 8.74 16.74 58.17
N ALA A 226 9.91 16.23 57.75
CA ALA A 226 10.90 15.65 58.65
C ALA A 226 12.12 16.61 58.89
N ALA A 227 12.05 17.82 58.42
CA ALA A 227 12.98 18.93 58.64
C ALA A 227 12.26 20.10 59.31
#